data_39631c2dda6e119bb1d4abb049974372
#
_entry.id   39631c2dda6e119bb1d4abb049974372
#
_cell.length_a   1.000
_cell.length_b   1.000
_cell.length_c   1.000
_cell.angle_alpha   90.00
_cell.angle_beta   90.00
_cell.angle_gamma   90.00
#
_symmetry.space_group_name_H-M   'P 1'
#
loop_
_entity.id
_entity.type
_entity.pdbx_description
1 polymer ?
#
loop_
_entity_poly.entity_id
_entity_poly.type
_entity_poly.pdbx_seq_one_letter_code
_entity_poly.pdbx_strand_id
1 'polypeptide(L)'
;MAPSRIPSNRPFFIPPLRSWGLGLILLAPPAAWGDCTTLAQDIQTAARAADLPALAGHARLIPTEPTCPDDYRAKLARVAALGYIREIQQRLTAGEPLAAQEDLLRQSVAIANTWQAQALLGDLALDRKHYEAATLAFQEALNLINDPVDTPKAPPEAEIQSIFRKASECRLLAERYVAVPVNHRSGTAEGLALTAVRGWAVQRVPLPVTFESGSTAFTAKGEQAASDLADYLLKQNPPDITLVGHTDDRGSDQENRVLSKRRAEALAAYLREQGYEGRIRTEGAGESQPIELDDPDRYTEEEIWALNRRVELVRR
;
A
#
# COMPACT_ATOMS: atom_id res chain seq x y z
N MET A 1 23.79 -12.11 -30.65
CA MET A 1 22.35 -12.06 -30.93
C MET A 1 21.66 -12.65 -29.72
N ALA A 2 21.15 -11.80 -28.82
CA ALA A 2 20.38 -12.22 -27.68
C ALA A 2 18.92 -12.43 -28.12
N PRO A 3 18.22 -13.47 -27.66
CA PRO A 3 16.82 -13.69 -28.01
C PRO A 3 15.95 -12.59 -27.36
N SER A 4 15.16 -11.93 -28.18
CA SER A 4 14.13 -10.99 -27.76
C SER A 4 13.13 -11.73 -26.85
N ARG A 5 13.09 -11.36 -25.56
CA ARG A 5 12.07 -11.84 -24.63
C ARG A 5 10.73 -11.22 -25.03
N ILE A 6 9.81 -12.07 -25.41
CA ILE A 6 8.39 -11.73 -25.59
C ILE A 6 7.86 -11.36 -24.18
N PRO A 7 7.19 -10.21 -24.00
CA PRO A 7 6.57 -9.90 -22.70
C PRO A 7 5.58 -11.01 -22.34
N SER A 8 5.78 -11.64 -21.21
CA SER A 8 4.88 -12.68 -20.70
C SER A 8 3.53 -12.05 -20.37
N ASN A 9 2.55 -12.31 -21.19
CA ASN A 9 1.15 -11.95 -20.98
C ASN A 9 0.56 -12.92 -19.94
N ARG A 10 1.11 -12.91 -18.70
CA ARG A 10 0.52 -13.66 -17.60
C ARG A 10 -0.58 -12.81 -16.99
N PRO A 11 -1.78 -13.40 -16.77
CA PRO A 11 -2.86 -12.66 -16.14
C PRO A 11 -2.41 -12.22 -14.76
N PHE A 12 -2.62 -10.95 -14.44
CA PHE A 12 -2.55 -10.40 -13.11
C PHE A 12 -3.18 -11.39 -12.12
N PHE A 13 -2.45 -11.77 -11.08
CA PHE A 13 -3.03 -12.54 -9.99
C PHE A 13 -3.92 -11.60 -9.16
N ILE A 14 -5.10 -11.31 -9.72
CA ILE A 14 -6.18 -10.71 -8.96
C ILE A 14 -6.88 -11.89 -8.30
N PRO A 15 -6.90 -11.97 -6.96
CA PRO A 15 -7.64 -13.03 -6.30
C PRO A 15 -9.08 -13.00 -6.81
N PRO A 16 -9.69 -14.17 -7.07
CA PRO A 16 -11.00 -14.24 -7.70
C PRO A 16 -12.04 -13.45 -6.89
N LEU A 17 -12.96 -12.78 -7.55
CA LEU A 17 -14.07 -11.95 -7.03
C LEU A 17 -14.74 -12.46 -5.75
N ARG A 18 -14.58 -13.75 -5.42
CA ARG A 18 -15.11 -14.37 -4.21
C ARG A 18 -14.39 -13.93 -2.92
N SER A 19 -13.13 -13.44 -3.01
CA SER A 19 -12.38 -13.00 -1.84
C SER A 19 -12.63 -11.51 -1.52
N TRP A 20 -12.92 -10.70 -2.52
CA TRP A 20 -13.30 -9.31 -2.35
C TRP A 20 -14.78 -9.25 -1.98
N GLY A 21 -15.13 -9.70 -0.79
CA GLY A 21 -16.52 -9.67 -0.32
C GLY A 21 -17.08 -8.26 -0.46
N LEU A 22 -17.60 -7.93 -1.64
CA LEU A 22 -18.47 -6.79 -1.88
C LEU A 22 -19.73 -7.01 -1.05
N GLY A 23 -19.59 -6.84 0.26
CA GLY A 23 -20.72 -6.76 1.18
C GLY A 23 -21.45 -5.45 0.90
N LEU A 24 -22.16 -5.40 -0.21
CA LEU A 24 -23.14 -4.36 -0.55
C LEU A 24 -24.37 -4.48 0.37
N ILE A 25 -24.15 -4.59 1.68
CA ILE A 25 -25.22 -4.54 2.66
C ILE A 25 -25.35 -3.08 3.08
N LEU A 26 -26.16 -2.34 2.33
CA LEU A 26 -26.80 -1.18 2.90
C LEU A 26 -27.83 -1.68 3.92
N LEU A 27 -27.70 -1.29 5.18
CA LEU A 27 -28.80 -1.42 6.12
C LEU A 27 -29.99 -0.66 5.51
N ALA A 28 -31.16 -1.30 5.44
CA ALA A 28 -32.35 -0.65 4.92
C ALA A 28 -32.58 0.66 5.67
N PRO A 29 -32.70 1.81 4.98
CA PRO A 29 -32.96 3.07 5.63
C PRO A 29 -34.34 3.05 6.28
N PRO A 30 -34.58 3.82 7.36
CA PRO A 30 -35.91 3.94 7.95
C PRO A 30 -36.91 4.54 6.95
N ALA A 31 -38.19 4.17 7.07
CA ALA A 31 -39.25 4.58 6.16
C ALA A 31 -39.46 6.10 5.98
N ALA A 32 -38.82 6.92 6.83
CA ALA A 32 -38.84 8.38 6.76
C ALA A 32 -37.93 8.97 5.64
N TRP A 33 -37.14 8.14 4.94
CA TRP A 33 -36.14 8.59 3.95
C TRP A 33 -36.57 8.31 2.49
N GLY A 34 -37.84 8.42 2.16
CA GLY A 34 -38.48 8.13 0.86
C GLY A 34 -37.54 8.10 -0.37
N ASP A 35 -37.13 9.29 -0.86
CA ASP A 35 -36.30 9.42 -2.07
C ASP A 35 -34.88 8.88 -1.87
N CYS A 36 -34.30 9.00 -0.67
CA CYS A 36 -33.01 8.40 -0.34
C CYS A 36 -33.05 6.87 -0.41
N THR A 37 -34.17 6.25 -0.03
CA THR A 37 -34.34 4.79 -0.12
C THR A 37 -34.35 4.34 -1.58
N THR A 38 -35.07 5.04 -2.44
CA THR A 38 -35.12 4.75 -3.88
C THR A 38 -33.75 4.91 -4.51
N LEU A 39 -33.06 6.03 -4.26
CA LEU A 39 -31.71 6.26 -4.76
C LEU A 39 -30.73 5.17 -4.31
N ALA A 40 -30.84 4.70 -3.06
CA ALA A 40 -30.00 3.65 -2.54
C ALA A 40 -30.24 2.29 -3.25
N GLN A 41 -31.49 1.96 -3.54
CA GLN A 41 -31.87 0.76 -4.29
C GLN A 41 -31.36 0.80 -5.73
N ASP A 42 -31.50 1.95 -6.39
CA ASP A 42 -31.06 2.15 -7.77
C ASP A 42 -29.53 2.04 -7.87
N ILE A 43 -28.78 2.72 -6.98
CA ILE A 43 -27.32 2.62 -6.91
C ILE A 43 -26.88 1.17 -6.66
N GLN A 44 -27.53 0.47 -5.74
CA GLN A 44 -27.20 -0.92 -5.42
C GLN A 44 -27.46 -1.86 -6.59
N THR A 45 -28.57 -1.64 -7.31
CA THR A 45 -28.94 -2.43 -8.49
C THR A 45 -27.94 -2.19 -9.61
N ALA A 46 -27.65 -0.92 -9.94
CA ALA A 46 -26.69 -0.55 -10.96
C ALA A 46 -25.27 -1.05 -10.62
N ALA A 47 -24.84 -0.97 -9.35
CA ALA A 47 -23.53 -1.45 -8.91
C ALA A 47 -23.40 -2.99 -9.01
N ARG A 48 -24.47 -3.73 -8.75
CA ARG A 48 -24.48 -5.19 -8.93
C ARG A 48 -24.42 -5.61 -10.40
N ALA A 49 -25.08 -4.84 -11.26
CA ALA A 49 -25.09 -5.07 -12.70
C ALA A 49 -23.84 -4.52 -13.42
N ALA A 50 -23.01 -3.74 -12.71
CA ALA A 50 -21.91 -2.94 -13.32
C ALA A 50 -22.43 -2.00 -14.43
N ASP A 51 -23.63 -1.45 -14.25
CA ASP A 51 -24.23 -0.47 -15.19
C ASP A 51 -23.62 0.90 -14.94
N LEU A 52 -22.52 1.20 -15.63
CA LEU A 52 -21.76 2.44 -15.45
C LEU A 52 -22.57 3.70 -15.82
N PRO A 53 -23.38 3.73 -16.91
CA PRO A 53 -24.25 4.88 -17.20
C PRO A 53 -25.22 5.19 -16.09
N ALA A 54 -25.91 4.19 -15.56
CA ALA A 54 -26.84 4.34 -14.43
C ALA A 54 -26.10 4.82 -13.16
N LEU A 55 -24.94 4.21 -12.84
CA LEU A 55 -24.10 4.61 -11.71
C LEU A 55 -23.66 6.09 -11.82
N ALA A 56 -23.22 6.52 -13.00
CA ALA A 56 -22.83 7.92 -13.25
C ALA A 56 -24.01 8.88 -13.04
N GLY A 57 -25.20 8.49 -13.47
CA GLY A 57 -26.43 9.25 -13.26
C GLY A 57 -26.77 9.40 -11.78
N HIS A 58 -26.86 8.28 -11.08
CA HIS A 58 -27.22 8.25 -9.66
C HIS A 58 -26.16 8.89 -8.75
N ALA A 59 -24.86 8.71 -9.05
CA ALA A 59 -23.77 9.31 -8.28
C ALA A 59 -23.86 10.85 -8.23
N ARG A 60 -24.34 11.49 -9.31
CA ARG A 60 -24.54 12.95 -9.36
C ARG A 60 -25.65 13.44 -8.44
N LEU A 61 -26.63 12.57 -8.12
CA LEU A 61 -27.74 12.91 -7.24
C LEU A 61 -27.37 12.81 -5.75
N ILE A 62 -26.37 11.99 -5.39
CA ILE A 62 -25.99 11.76 -3.99
C ILE A 62 -25.75 13.06 -3.20
N PRO A 63 -24.97 14.05 -3.70
CA PRO A 63 -24.69 15.26 -2.93
C PRO A 63 -25.90 16.16 -2.73
N THR A 64 -26.88 16.09 -3.63
CA THR A 64 -28.02 17.01 -3.68
C THR A 64 -29.30 16.41 -3.13
N GLU A 65 -29.32 15.10 -2.80
CA GLU A 65 -30.52 14.45 -2.27
C GLU A 65 -30.76 14.87 -0.79
N PRO A 66 -31.79 15.70 -0.53
CA PRO A 66 -31.96 16.30 0.79
C PRO A 66 -32.42 15.30 1.87
N THR A 67 -33.02 14.19 1.48
CA THR A 67 -33.53 13.18 2.40
C THR A 67 -32.45 12.21 2.89
N CYS A 68 -31.24 12.25 2.29
CA CYS A 68 -30.10 11.42 2.69
C CYS A 68 -29.24 12.10 3.77
N PRO A 69 -29.02 11.49 4.94
CA PRO A 69 -28.00 11.95 5.89
C PRO A 69 -26.59 11.88 5.31
N ASP A 70 -25.70 12.75 5.77
CA ASP A 70 -24.34 12.86 5.23
C ASP A 70 -23.53 11.55 5.34
N ASP A 71 -23.63 10.86 6.47
CA ASP A 71 -22.97 9.56 6.66
C ASP A 71 -23.50 8.48 5.72
N TYR A 72 -24.78 8.59 5.36
CA TYR A 72 -25.41 7.67 4.41
C TYR A 72 -25.04 8.01 2.97
N ARG A 73 -24.95 9.29 2.60
CA ARG A 73 -24.41 9.75 1.31
C ARG A 73 -23.02 9.20 1.06
N ALA A 74 -22.13 9.24 2.08
CA ALA A 74 -20.79 8.67 1.96
C ALA A 74 -20.82 7.14 1.70
N LYS A 75 -21.77 6.42 2.32
CA LYS A 75 -21.98 4.99 2.05
C LYS A 75 -22.47 4.74 0.63
N LEU A 76 -23.43 5.53 0.14
CA LEU A 76 -23.93 5.44 -1.24
C LEU A 76 -22.84 5.72 -2.26
N ALA A 77 -22.05 6.76 -2.06
CA ALA A 77 -20.92 7.08 -2.92
C ALA A 77 -19.92 5.89 -3.01
N ARG A 78 -19.59 5.26 -1.88
CA ARG A 78 -18.73 4.06 -1.88
C ARG A 78 -19.35 2.90 -2.67
N VAL A 79 -20.66 2.65 -2.50
CA VAL A 79 -21.32 1.60 -3.27
C VAL A 79 -21.26 1.88 -4.76
N ALA A 80 -21.49 3.12 -5.19
CA ALA A 80 -21.37 3.53 -6.58
C ALA A 80 -19.94 3.35 -7.10
N ALA A 81 -18.92 3.81 -6.37
CA ALA A 81 -17.51 3.64 -6.72
C ALA A 81 -17.12 2.16 -6.85
N LEU A 82 -17.59 1.30 -5.94
CA LEU A 82 -17.34 -0.14 -6.01
C LEU A 82 -18.00 -0.81 -7.22
N GLY A 83 -19.06 -0.24 -7.77
CA GLY A 83 -19.64 -0.70 -9.04
C GLY A 83 -18.65 -0.52 -10.21
N TYR A 84 -17.93 0.59 -10.27
CA TYR A 84 -16.84 0.79 -11.24
C TYR A 84 -15.69 -0.20 -11.03
N ILE A 85 -15.30 -0.42 -9.77
CA ILE A 85 -14.26 -1.42 -9.46
C ILE A 85 -14.67 -2.82 -9.91
N ARG A 86 -15.95 -3.18 -9.76
CA ARG A 86 -16.47 -4.44 -10.24
C ARG A 86 -16.33 -4.59 -11.75
N GLU A 87 -16.69 -3.56 -12.52
CA GLU A 87 -16.53 -3.56 -13.97
C GLU A 87 -15.06 -3.70 -14.38
N ILE A 88 -14.16 -2.92 -13.74
CA ILE A 88 -12.72 -3.03 -13.96
C ILE A 88 -12.25 -4.46 -13.74
N GLN A 89 -12.65 -5.10 -12.64
CA GLN A 89 -12.28 -6.48 -12.34
C GLN A 89 -12.79 -7.48 -13.38
N GLN A 90 -14.01 -7.29 -13.91
CA GLN A 90 -14.54 -8.13 -14.99
C GLN A 90 -13.69 -8.02 -16.24
N ARG A 91 -13.30 -6.80 -16.64
CA ARG A 91 -12.44 -6.57 -17.79
C ARG A 91 -11.04 -7.14 -17.61
N LEU A 92 -10.43 -6.96 -16.44
CA LEU A 92 -9.15 -7.57 -16.12
C LEU A 92 -9.22 -9.11 -16.19
N THR A 93 -10.32 -9.70 -15.70
CA THR A 93 -10.57 -11.15 -15.79
C THR A 93 -10.75 -11.61 -17.23
N ALA A 94 -11.32 -10.76 -18.09
CA ALA A 94 -11.41 -11.00 -19.52
C ALA A 94 -10.09 -10.82 -20.28
N GLY A 95 -9.00 -10.43 -19.58
CA GLY A 95 -7.67 -10.27 -20.16
C GLY A 95 -7.37 -8.86 -20.66
N GLU A 96 -8.24 -7.88 -20.39
CA GLU A 96 -7.93 -6.49 -20.73
C GLU A 96 -6.85 -5.94 -19.77
N PRO A 97 -5.90 -5.13 -20.25
CA PRO A 97 -4.85 -4.60 -19.40
C PRO A 97 -5.39 -3.52 -18.43
N LEU A 98 -4.80 -3.42 -17.25
CA LEU A 98 -5.16 -2.40 -16.25
C LEU A 98 -5.01 -0.98 -16.80
N ALA A 99 -4.02 -0.73 -17.64
CA ALA A 99 -3.80 0.58 -18.26
C ALA A 99 -4.99 1.05 -19.12
N ALA A 100 -5.75 0.12 -19.70
CA ALA A 100 -6.96 0.44 -20.46
C ALA A 100 -8.15 0.82 -19.57
N GLN A 101 -8.06 0.57 -18.26
CA GLN A 101 -9.13 0.84 -17.29
C GLN A 101 -8.88 2.14 -16.50
N GLU A 102 -7.84 2.90 -16.81
CA GLU A 102 -7.44 4.09 -16.05
C GLU A 102 -8.56 5.13 -15.92
N ASP A 103 -9.31 5.39 -17.00
CA ASP A 103 -10.41 6.36 -16.96
C ASP A 103 -11.55 5.92 -16.04
N LEU A 104 -11.91 4.63 -16.05
CA LEU A 104 -12.90 4.08 -15.13
C LEU A 104 -12.41 4.15 -13.68
N LEU A 105 -11.13 3.89 -13.47
CA LEU A 105 -10.53 3.96 -12.15
C LEU A 105 -10.55 5.38 -11.60
N ARG A 106 -10.23 6.39 -12.44
CA ARG A 106 -10.34 7.81 -12.07
C ARG A 106 -11.78 8.23 -11.75
N GLN A 107 -12.75 7.74 -12.52
CA GLN A 107 -14.16 7.99 -12.26
C GLN A 107 -14.60 7.38 -10.92
N SER A 108 -14.16 6.16 -10.61
CA SER A 108 -14.40 5.53 -9.30
C SER A 108 -13.90 6.41 -8.15
N VAL A 109 -12.64 6.86 -8.22
CA VAL A 109 -12.02 7.71 -7.19
C VAL A 109 -12.73 9.06 -7.06
N ALA A 110 -13.20 9.65 -8.17
CA ALA A 110 -13.95 10.91 -8.16
C ALA A 110 -15.30 10.77 -7.43
N ILE A 111 -15.92 9.58 -7.43
CA ILE A 111 -17.15 9.31 -6.69
C ILE A 111 -16.87 9.07 -5.22
N ALA A 112 -15.95 8.16 -4.92
CA ALA A 112 -15.48 7.91 -3.55
C ALA A 112 -14.08 7.27 -3.55
N ASN A 113 -13.24 7.73 -2.63
CA ASN A 113 -11.93 7.13 -2.42
C ASN A 113 -12.10 5.78 -1.69
N THR A 114 -11.71 4.69 -2.35
CA THR A 114 -11.80 3.33 -1.82
C THR A 114 -10.43 2.66 -1.86
N TRP A 115 -10.16 1.78 -0.89
CA TRP A 115 -8.86 1.08 -0.86
C TRP A 115 -8.61 0.27 -2.13
N GLN A 116 -9.67 -0.32 -2.74
CA GLN A 116 -9.57 -1.07 -3.98
C GLN A 116 -9.10 -0.20 -5.14
N ALA A 117 -9.68 1.01 -5.25
CA ALA A 117 -9.29 1.96 -6.28
C ALA A 117 -7.83 2.42 -6.08
N GLN A 118 -7.43 2.70 -4.85
CA GLN A 118 -6.06 3.09 -4.54
C GLN A 118 -5.06 1.96 -4.77
N ALA A 119 -5.39 0.72 -4.42
CA ALA A 119 -4.55 -0.44 -4.72
C ALA A 119 -4.33 -0.62 -6.23
N LEU A 120 -5.39 -0.47 -7.05
CA LEU A 120 -5.29 -0.53 -8.52
C LEU A 120 -4.50 0.65 -9.10
N LEU A 121 -4.64 1.87 -8.54
CA LEU A 121 -3.80 3.01 -8.93
C LEU A 121 -2.34 2.76 -8.59
N GLY A 122 -2.07 2.15 -7.44
CA GLY A 122 -0.74 1.72 -7.05
C GLY A 122 -0.15 0.71 -8.05
N ASP A 123 -0.93 -0.31 -8.43
CA ASP A 123 -0.50 -1.29 -9.44
C ASP A 123 -0.24 -0.64 -10.79
N LEU A 124 -1.10 0.29 -11.23
CA LEU A 124 -0.92 1.01 -12.49
C LEU A 124 0.36 1.87 -12.49
N ALA A 125 0.65 2.54 -11.37
CA ALA A 125 1.86 3.34 -11.21
C ALA A 125 3.11 2.44 -11.16
N LEU A 126 3.04 1.30 -10.47
CA LEU A 126 4.12 0.31 -10.38
C LEU A 126 4.45 -0.28 -11.76
N ASP A 127 3.44 -0.62 -12.58
CA ASP A 127 3.66 -1.11 -13.95
C ASP A 127 4.39 -0.10 -14.83
N ARG A 128 4.21 1.20 -14.54
CA ARG A 128 4.89 2.31 -15.21
C ARG A 128 6.22 2.70 -14.55
N LYS A 129 6.63 1.98 -13.51
CA LYS A 129 7.85 2.29 -12.72
C LYS A 129 7.80 3.68 -12.06
N HIS A 130 6.61 4.21 -11.82
CA HIS A 130 6.39 5.47 -11.09
C HIS A 130 6.32 5.17 -9.58
N TYR A 131 7.46 4.83 -8.98
CA TYR A 131 7.54 4.29 -7.62
C TYR A 131 7.05 5.24 -6.53
N GLU A 132 7.27 6.56 -6.66
CA GLU A 132 6.73 7.54 -5.71
C GLU A 132 5.19 7.55 -5.72
N ALA A 133 4.58 7.57 -6.90
CA ALA A 133 3.12 7.56 -7.05
C ALA A 133 2.54 6.23 -6.56
N ALA A 134 3.19 5.11 -6.86
CA ALA A 134 2.79 3.80 -6.38
C ALA A 134 2.84 3.71 -4.86
N THR A 135 3.92 4.21 -4.23
CA THR A 135 4.05 4.27 -2.76
C THR A 135 2.88 5.01 -2.12
N LEU A 136 2.54 6.20 -2.64
CA LEU A 136 1.45 7.01 -2.10
C LEU A 136 0.08 6.31 -2.26
N ALA A 137 -0.17 5.71 -3.41
CA ALA A 137 -1.43 5.04 -3.67
C ALA A 137 -1.61 3.78 -2.79
N PHE A 138 -0.60 2.92 -2.69
CA PHE A 138 -0.66 1.75 -1.80
C PHE A 138 -0.76 2.14 -0.33
N GLN A 139 -0.07 3.20 0.10
CA GLN A 139 -0.21 3.67 1.47
C GLN A 139 -1.61 4.20 1.74
N GLU A 140 -2.18 4.94 0.81
CA GLU A 140 -3.57 5.41 0.94
C GLU A 140 -4.55 4.25 1.00
N ALA A 141 -4.32 3.18 0.22
CA ALA A 141 -5.10 1.95 0.34
C ALA A 141 -5.03 1.36 1.76
N LEU A 142 -3.84 1.29 2.37
CA LEU A 142 -3.66 0.80 3.75
C LEU A 142 -4.34 1.71 4.78
N ASN A 143 -4.28 3.04 4.58
CA ASN A 143 -4.97 4.01 5.43
C ASN A 143 -6.49 3.80 5.42
N LEU A 144 -7.07 3.68 4.21
CA LEU A 144 -8.50 3.40 4.03
C LEU A 144 -8.93 2.04 4.60
N ILE A 145 -8.09 1.02 4.47
CA ILE A 145 -8.32 -0.29 5.10
C ILE A 145 -8.36 -0.15 6.62
N ASN A 146 -7.47 0.65 7.19
CA ASN A 146 -7.35 0.82 8.63
C ASN A 146 -8.52 1.61 9.25
N ASP A 147 -9.20 2.46 8.48
CA ASP A 147 -10.38 3.19 8.95
C ASP A 147 -11.67 2.33 8.84
N PRO A 148 -12.33 1.98 9.97
CA PRO A 148 -13.56 1.18 9.94
C PRO A 148 -14.76 1.93 9.35
N VAL A 149 -14.71 3.25 9.25
CA VAL A 149 -15.77 4.05 8.59
C VAL A 149 -15.65 3.92 7.07
N ASP A 150 -14.43 3.99 6.53
CA ASP A 150 -14.17 3.88 5.11
C ASP A 150 -14.18 2.43 4.63
N THR A 151 -13.72 1.50 5.47
CA THR A 151 -13.71 0.06 5.18
C THR A 151 -14.39 -0.70 6.32
N PRO A 152 -15.75 -0.76 6.37
CA PRO A 152 -16.47 -1.43 7.46
C PRO A 152 -16.08 -2.90 7.62
N LYS A 153 -15.81 -3.59 6.52
CA LYS A 153 -15.34 -4.98 6.50
C LYS A 153 -13.90 -5.02 6.01
N ALA A 154 -12.98 -5.42 6.89
CA ALA A 154 -11.60 -5.61 6.51
C ALA A 154 -11.45 -6.61 5.36
N PRO A 155 -10.56 -6.38 4.39
CA PRO A 155 -10.19 -7.38 3.41
C PRO A 155 -9.47 -8.56 4.07
N PRO A 156 -9.30 -9.68 3.34
CA PRO A 156 -8.50 -10.80 3.83
C PRO A 156 -7.07 -10.35 4.17
N GLU A 157 -6.47 -10.94 5.20
CA GLU A 157 -5.12 -10.58 5.65
C GLU A 157 -4.08 -10.69 4.53
N ALA A 158 -4.17 -11.71 3.68
CA ALA A 158 -3.26 -11.88 2.54
C ALA A 158 -3.28 -10.68 1.57
N GLU A 159 -4.44 -10.04 1.40
CA GLU A 159 -4.58 -8.83 0.58
C GLU A 159 -3.90 -7.63 1.24
N ILE A 160 -4.09 -7.46 2.55
CA ILE A 160 -3.42 -6.41 3.32
C ILE A 160 -1.90 -6.59 3.24
N GLN A 161 -1.42 -7.82 3.39
CA GLN A 161 0.00 -8.16 3.29
C GLN A 161 0.57 -7.87 1.89
N SER A 162 -0.16 -8.21 0.83
CA SER A 162 0.26 -7.92 -0.55
C SER A 162 0.37 -6.41 -0.81
N ILE A 163 -0.64 -5.62 -0.41
CA ILE A 163 -0.61 -4.16 -0.53
C ILE A 163 0.57 -3.58 0.26
N PHE A 164 0.81 -4.07 1.48
CA PHE A 164 1.92 -3.62 2.31
C PHE A 164 3.29 -3.94 1.69
N ARG A 165 3.48 -5.16 1.13
CA ARG A 165 4.73 -5.52 0.43
C ARG A 165 4.98 -4.59 -0.75
N LYS A 166 3.99 -4.42 -1.62
CA LYS A 166 4.09 -3.50 -2.78
C LYS A 166 4.40 -2.06 -2.36
N ALA A 167 3.74 -1.56 -1.30
CA ALA A 167 4.04 -0.23 -0.76
C ALA A 167 5.51 -0.13 -0.30
N SER A 168 6.02 -1.17 0.37
CA SER A 168 7.40 -1.23 0.86
C SER A 168 8.41 -1.32 -0.30
N GLU A 169 8.15 -2.17 -1.29
CA GLU A 169 8.97 -2.34 -2.49
C GLU A 169 9.08 -1.03 -3.26
N CYS A 170 7.94 -0.37 -3.54
CA CYS A 170 7.92 0.92 -4.24
C CYS A 170 8.68 2.00 -3.46
N ARG A 171 8.55 2.03 -2.14
CA ARG A 171 9.26 2.98 -1.27
C ARG A 171 10.77 2.76 -1.29
N LEU A 172 11.22 1.51 -1.34
CA LEU A 172 12.64 1.17 -1.51
C LEU A 172 13.19 1.64 -2.87
N LEU A 173 12.40 1.45 -3.95
CA LEU A 173 12.82 1.77 -5.32
C LEU A 173 12.64 3.23 -5.71
N ALA A 174 11.80 4.01 -5.01
CA ALA A 174 11.62 5.43 -5.27
C ALA A 174 12.97 6.17 -5.24
N GLU A 175 13.21 7.07 -6.19
CA GLU A 175 14.49 7.81 -6.28
C GLU A 175 14.66 8.76 -5.09
N ARG A 176 13.58 9.40 -4.67
CA ARG A 176 13.55 10.31 -3.53
C ARG A 176 12.81 9.68 -2.35
N TYR A 177 13.09 10.19 -1.17
CA TYR A 177 12.32 9.84 0.00
C TYR A 177 10.87 10.29 -0.16
N VAL A 178 9.94 9.36 0.03
CA VAL A 178 8.51 9.64 0.01
C VAL A 178 8.01 9.69 1.45
N ALA A 179 7.82 10.91 1.96
CA ALA A 179 7.11 11.10 3.22
C ALA A 179 5.65 10.67 3.04
N VAL A 180 5.22 9.76 3.86
CA VAL A 180 3.85 9.24 3.79
C VAL A 180 3.01 9.96 4.84
N PRO A 181 2.06 10.82 4.41
CA PRO A 181 1.12 11.41 5.36
C PRO A 181 0.21 10.33 5.91
N VAL A 182 0.17 10.22 7.22
CA VAL A 182 -0.76 9.32 7.89
C VAL A 182 -1.93 10.15 8.38
N ASN A 183 -2.99 10.14 7.62
CA ASN A 183 -4.25 10.78 7.98
C ASN A 183 -5.20 9.75 8.58
N HIS A 184 -5.13 9.52 9.88
CA HIS A 184 -6.16 8.76 10.57
C HIS A 184 -7.05 9.69 11.37
N ARG A 185 -8.37 9.48 11.28
CA ARG A 185 -9.34 10.08 12.21
C ARG A 185 -9.04 9.71 13.67
N SER A 186 -8.32 8.61 13.89
CA SER A 186 -7.86 8.16 15.20
C SER A 186 -6.62 8.89 15.73
N GLY A 187 -5.98 9.77 14.95
CA GLY A 187 -4.85 10.60 15.39
C GLY A 187 -3.53 9.88 15.62
N THR A 188 -3.43 8.59 15.31
CA THR A 188 -2.15 7.85 15.39
C THR A 188 -1.37 8.03 14.10
N ALA A 189 -0.34 8.88 14.12
CA ALA A 189 0.60 9.04 13.03
C ALA A 189 1.52 7.80 12.97
N GLU A 190 1.32 6.94 11.99
CA GLU A 190 2.14 5.75 11.77
C GLU A 190 2.83 5.83 10.40
N GLY A 191 3.78 6.74 10.25
CA GLY A 191 4.54 6.94 9.01
C GLY A 191 5.26 5.67 8.53
N LEU A 192 6.58 5.73 8.49
CA LEU A 192 7.49 4.70 7.96
C LEU A 192 7.35 3.31 8.59
N ALA A 193 6.78 3.21 9.78
CA ALA A 193 6.76 2.01 10.60
C ALA A 193 5.35 1.65 11.06
N LEU A 194 4.46 1.32 10.11
CA LEU A 194 3.15 0.73 10.41
C LEU A 194 3.30 -0.40 11.44
N THR A 195 2.58 -0.27 12.56
CA THR A 195 2.59 -1.29 13.63
C THR A 195 1.57 -2.38 13.38
N ALA A 196 0.42 -2.01 12.85
CA ALA A 196 -0.66 -2.93 12.54
C ALA A 196 -1.62 -2.33 11.50
N VAL A 197 -2.27 -3.18 10.72
CA VAL A 197 -3.38 -2.83 9.84
C VAL A 197 -4.53 -3.77 10.13
N ARG A 198 -5.63 -3.24 10.71
CA ARG A 198 -6.85 -4.01 11.00
C ARG A 198 -6.62 -5.32 11.75
N GLY A 199 -5.72 -5.31 12.74
CA GLY A 199 -5.42 -6.48 13.57
C GLY A 199 -4.26 -7.35 13.06
N TRP A 200 -3.82 -7.18 11.81
CA TRP A 200 -2.58 -7.76 11.35
C TRP A 200 -1.39 -6.98 11.89
N ALA A 201 -0.59 -7.63 12.74
CA ALA A 201 0.61 -7.02 13.32
C ALA A 201 1.78 -7.10 12.34
N VAL A 202 2.33 -5.95 11.95
CA VAL A 202 3.51 -5.89 11.09
C VAL A 202 4.76 -6.13 11.92
N GLN A 203 5.32 -7.32 11.80
CA GLN A 203 6.52 -7.70 12.56
C GLN A 203 7.81 -7.22 11.93
N ARG A 204 7.88 -7.16 10.60
CA ARG A 204 9.07 -6.75 9.83
C ARG A 204 8.69 -5.63 8.87
N VAL A 205 9.42 -4.53 8.94
CA VAL A 205 9.21 -3.36 8.10
C VAL A 205 10.50 -3.05 7.34
N PRO A 206 10.53 -3.21 6.01
CA PRO A 206 11.63 -2.73 5.20
C PRO A 206 11.71 -1.21 5.26
N LEU A 207 12.87 -0.68 5.65
CA LEU A 207 13.11 0.75 5.77
C LEU A 207 13.77 1.29 4.50
N PRO A 208 13.34 2.43 3.95
CA PRO A 208 13.97 3.05 2.78
C PRO A 208 15.27 3.80 3.15
N VAL A 209 15.97 3.31 4.18
CA VAL A 209 17.27 3.82 4.60
C VAL A 209 18.32 3.25 3.66
N THR A 210 18.80 4.08 2.74
CA THR A 210 19.79 3.72 1.73
C THR A 210 21.16 4.26 2.07
N PHE A 211 22.20 3.55 1.58
CA PHE A 211 23.61 3.85 1.84
C PHE A 211 24.35 4.04 0.54
N GLU A 212 25.44 4.82 0.58
CA GLU A 212 26.38 4.90 -0.51
C GLU A 212 26.99 3.52 -0.84
N SER A 213 27.41 3.31 -2.08
CA SER A 213 27.93 2.02 -2.54
C SER A 213 29.14 1.57 -1.71
N GLY A 214 29.09 0.34 -1.20
CA GLY A 214 30.17 -0.22 -0.37
C GLY A 214 30.41 0.49 0.96
N SER A 215 29.53 1.42 1.37
CA SER A 215 29.71 2.30 2.52
C SER A 215 28.59 2.11 3.57
N THR A 216 28.82 2.71 4.74
CA THR A 216 27.84 2.90 5.81
C THR A 216 27.32 4.35 5.89
N ALA A 217 27.81 5.23 5.03
CA ALA A 217 27.29 6.60 4.90
C ALA A 217 25.90 6.56 4.25
N PHE A 218 24.97 7.31 4.80
CA PHE A 218 23.64 7.43 4.22
C PHE A 218 23.68 8.22 2.91
N THR A 219 22.83 7.86 1.96
CA THR A 219 22.46 8.75 0.87
C THR A 219 21.53 9.85 1.40
N ALA A 220 21.28 10.91 0.63
CA ALA A 220 20.30 11.93 1.01
C ALA A 220 18.91 11.37 1.29
N LYS A 221 18.46 10.38 0.50
CA LYS A 221 17.22 9.63 0.76
C LYS A 221 17.28 8.84 2.07
N GLY A 222 18.42 8.16 2.30
CA GLY A 222 18.62 7.34 3.50
C GLY A 222 18.64 8.17 4.77
N GLU A 223 19.21 9.36 4.75
CA GLU A 223 19.25 10.29 5.88
C GLU A 223 17.85 10.80 6.23
N GLN A 224 17.05 11.21 5.22
CA GLN A 224 15.66 11.60 5.45
C GLN A 224 14.83 10.45 6.06
N ALA A 225 15.00 9.24 5.54
CA ALA A 225 14.33 8.07 6.07
C ALA A 225 14.73 7.74 7.51
N ALA A 226 16.01 7.89 7.85
CA ALA A 226 16.52 7.69 9.20
C ALA A 226 15.99 8.76 10.17
N SER A 227 15.89 10.01 9.72
CA SER A 227 15.30 11.11 10.50
C SER A 227 13.82 10.86 10.82
N ASP A 228 13.01 10.51 9.81
CA ASP A 228 11.59 10.23 10.02
C ASP A 228 11.38 9.00 10.92
N LEU A 229 12.26 7.99 10.80
CA LEU A 229 12.23 6.84 11.71
C LEU A 229 12.53 7.26 13.16
N ALA A 230 13.52 8.11 13.36
CA ALA A 230 13.85 8.64 14.70
C ALA A 230 12.67 9.41 15.28
N ASP A 231 12.08 10.34 14.53
CA ASP A 231 10.90 11.10 14.93
C ASP A 231 9.71 10.22 15.30
N TYR A 232 9.49 9.16 14.52
CA TYR A 232 8.45 8.18 14.82
C TYR A 232 8.72 7.43 16.13
N LEU A 233 9.94 6.87 16.28
CA LEU A 233 10.30 6.07 17.44
C LEU A 233 10.33 6.89 18.75
N LEU A 234 10.70 8.16 18.68
CA LEU A 234 10.71 9.06 19.84
C LEU A 234 9.32 9.46 20.33
N LYS A 235 8.32 9.47 19.43
CA LYS A 235 6.92 9.72 19.78
C LYS A 235 6.24 8.53 20.44
N GLN A 236 6.80 7.33 20.26
CA GLN A 236 6.33 6.12 20.93
C GLN A 236 7.02 5.99 22.29
N ASN A 237 6.42 5.26 23.24
CA ASN A 237 7.17 4.79 24.40
C ASN A 237 8.26 3.84 23.87
N PRO A 238 9.57 4.18 23.95
CA PRO A 238 10.58 3.57 23.09
C PRO A 238 10.62 2.03 23.23
N PRO A 239 10.12 1.28 22.24
CA PRO A 239 10.08 -0.18 22.29
C PRO A 239 11.48 -0.75 22.08
N ASP A 240 11.72 -1.98 22.53
CA ASP A 240 12.89 -2.74 22.08
C ASP A 240 12.76 -3.04 20.58
N ILE A 241 13.79 -2.74 19.80
CA ILE A 241 13.81 -2.97 18.34
C ILE A 241 15.03 -3.80 17.93
N THR A 242 14.89 -4.49 16.79
CA THR A 242 16.01 -5.12 16.10
C THR A 242 16.12 -4.54 14.71
N LEU A 243 17.33 -4.11 14.32
CA LEU A 243 17.65 -3.66 12.96
C LEU A 243 18.43 -4.77 12.27
N VAL A 244 17.91 -5.27 11.16
CA VAL A 244 18.53 -6.31 10.35
C VAL A 244 18.96 -5.74 9.02
N GLY A 245 20.26 -5.71 8.76
CA GLY A 245 20.82 -5.26 7.49
C GLY A 245 20.89 -6.40 6.47
N HIS A 246 20.68 -6.07 5.19
CA HIS A 246 20.76 -7.00 4.07
C HIS A 246 21.61 -6.41 2.94
N THR A 247 22.12 -7.28 2.07
CA THR A 247 22.84 -6.92 0.82
C THR A 247 22.21 -7.63 -0.36
N ASP A 248 22.55 -7.21 -1.56
CA ASP A 248 22.41 -8.02 -2.76
C ASP A 248 23.44 -9.19 -2.73
N ASP A 249 23.38 -10.07 -3.71
CA ASP A 249 24.18 -11.29 -3.85
C ASP A 249 25.57 -11.06 -4.51
N ARG A 250 25.97 -9.80 -4.69
CA ARG A 250 27.28 -9.47 -5.27
C ARG A 250 28.34 -9.37 -4.19
N GLY A 251 29.46 -10.06 -4.40
CA GLY A 251 30.57 -10.13 -3.45
C GLY A 251 30.64 -11.48 -2.74
N SER A 252 31.39 -11.53 -1.65
CA SER A 252 31.44 -12.74 -0.82
C SER A 252 30.43 -12.68 0.31
N ASP A 253 29.85 -13.84 0.67
CA ASP A 253 28.90 -13.97 1.80
C ASP A 253 29.46 -13.34 3.09
N GLN A 254 30.77 -13.54 3.36
CA GLN A 254 31.40 -12.98 4.56
C GLN A 254 31.46 -11.44 4.53
N GLU A 255 31.82 -10.83 3.40
CA GLU A 255 31.86 -9.37 3.24
C GLU A 255 30.45 -8.79 3.34
N ASN A 256 29.48 -9.45 2.70
CA ASN A 256 28.06 -9.08 2.74
C ASN A 256 27.48 -9.12 4.16
N ARG A 257 27.79 -10.13 4.95
CA ARG A 257 27.41 -10.20 6.38
C ARG A 257 28.02 -9.05 7.19
N VAL A 258 29.29 -8.75 6.98
CA VAL A 258 29.98 -7.68 7.69
C VAL A 258 29.41 -6.32 7.29
N LEU A 259 29.22 -6.06 5.98
CA LEU A 259 28.67 -4.79 5.48
C LEU A 259 27.26 -4.55 5.97
N SER A 260 26.38 -5.57 5.85
CA SER A 260 24.99 -5.45 6.29
C SER A 260 24.87 -5.18 7.80
N LYS A 261 25.70 -5.83 8.61
CA LYS A 261 25.75 -5.55 10.06
C LYS A 261 26.20 -4.13 10.35
N ARG A 262 27.28 -3.66 9.70
CA ARG A 262 27.77 -2.28 9.87
C ARG A 262 26.74 -1.23 9.48
N ARG A 263 25.91 -1.49 8.45
CA ARG A 263 24.80 -0.60 8.05
C ARG A 263 23.71 -0.55 9.13
N ALA A 264 23.33 -1.70 9.69
CA ALA A 264 22.40 -1.72 10.81
C ALA A 264 22.95 -0.99 12.05
N GLU A 265 24.26 -1.12 12.32
CA GLU A 265 24.95 -0.40 13.40
C GLU A 265 25.02 1.12 13.15
N ALA A 266 25.25 1.55 11.90
CA ALA A 266 25.23 2.97 11.54
C ALA A 266 23.85 3.60 11.78
N LEU A 267 22.77 2.91 11.40
CA LEU A 267 21.40 3.36 11.69
C LEU A 267 21.13 3.38 13.20
N ALA A 268 21.59 2.37 13.94
CA ALA A 268 21.46 2.33 15.39
C ALA A 268 22.18 3.50 16.06
N ALA A 269 23.40 3.83 15.62
CA ALA A 269 24.17 4.97 16.09
C ALA A 269 23.42 6.29 15.84
N TYR A 270 22.91 6.48 14.62
CA TYR A 270 22.10 7.64 14.26
C TYR A 270 20.88 7.79 15.19
N LEU A 271 20.12 6.71 15.41
CA LEU A 271 18.96 6.76 16.32
C LEU A 271 19.35 7.14 17.75
N ARG A 272 20.52 6.65 18.24
CA ARG A 272 21.07 7.06 19.55
C ARG A 272 21.41 8.54 19.61
N GLU A 273 22.04 9.08 18.56
CA GLU A 273 22.37 10.51 18.44
C GLU A 273 21.10 11.37 18.45
N GLN A 274 19.99 10.88 17.89
CA GLN A 274 18.68 11.55 17.95
C GLN A 274 17.97 11.38 19.30
N GLY A 275 18.54 10.65 20.26
CA GLY A 275 17.99 10.51 21.61
C GLY A 275 17.12 9.27 21.85
N TYR A 276 17.18 8.27 20.96
CA TYR A 276 16.44 7.02 21.20
C TYR A 276 17.04 6.20 22.34
N GLU A 277 16.29 5.98 23.41
CA GLU A 277 16.74 5.31 24.64
C GLU A 277 16.36 3.81 24.69
N GLY A 278 15.41 3.33 23.87
CA GLY A 278 14.99 1.94 23.79
C GLY A 278 16.15 1.01 23.42
N ARG A 279 16.06 -0.28 23.73
CA ARG A 279 17.11 -1.23 23.37
C ARG A 279 17.12 -1.44 21.86
N ILE A 280 18.30 -1.30 21.22
CA ILE A 280 18.52 -1.62 19.80
C ILE A 280 19.42 -2.85 19.73
N ARG A 281 18.98 -3.87 19.02
CA ARG A 281 19.82 -4.99 18.55
C ARG A 281 20.12 -4.78 17.07
N THR A 282 21.31 -5.17 16.64
CA THR A 282 21.72 -5.08 15.25
C THR A 282 22.16 -6.46 14.75
N GLU A 283 21.68 -6.83 13.58
CA GLU A 283 22.02 -8.09 12.92
C GLU A 283 22.42 -7.83 11.47
N GLY A 284 23.34 -8.64 10.93
CA GLY A 284 23.71 -8.64 9.52
C GLY A 284 23.33 -9.96 8.88
N ALA A 285 22.31 -9.94 8.02
CA ALA A 285 21.87 -11.12 7.28
C ALA A 285 22.67 -11.33 5.98
N GLY A 286 23.41 -10.30 5.52
CA GLY A 286 24.05 -10.38 4.20
C GLY A 286 23.01 -10.63 3.12
N GLU A 287 23.31 -11.55 2.21
CA GLU A 287 22.46 -11.98 1.11
C GLU A 287 21.52 -13.15 1.46
N SER A 288 21.66 -13.73 2.68
CA SER A 288 21.00 -14.99 3.04
C SER A 288 19.48 -14.91 3.21
N GLN A 289 18.92 -13.71 3.27
CA GLN A 289 17.48 -13.44 3.40
C GLN A 289 17.03 -12.44 2.32
N PRO A 290 16.90 -12.90 1.06
CA PRO A 290 16.39 -12.02 0.00
C PRO A 290 14.96 -11.56 0.29
N ILE A 291 14.57 -10.42 -0.28
CA ILE A 291 13.20 -9.93 -0.17
C ILE A 291 12.24 -10.88 -0.89
N GLU A 292 11.11 -11.16 -0.24
CA GLU A 292 10.03 -11.94 -0.86
C GLU A 292 9.20 -11.02 -1.76
N LEU A 293 9.13 -11.33 -3.05
CA LEU A 293 8.38 -10.60 -4.06
C LEU A 293 7.16 -11.41 -4.49
N ASP A 294 5.99 -10.77 -4.55
CA ASP A 294 4.77 -11.42 -5.04
C ASP A 294 4.87 -11.73 -6.55
N ASP A 295 5.54 -10.89 -7.32
CA ASP A 295 5.77 -11.05 -8.75
C ASP A 295 7.18 -10.54 -9.13
N PRO A 296 8.21 -11.40 -9.07
CA PRO A 296 9.58 -11.03 -9.42
C PRO A 296 9.75 -10.56 -10.86
N ASP A 297 8.90 -11.03 -11.79
CA ASP A 297 8.99 -10.67 -13.21
C ASP A 297 8.65 -9.19 -13.48
N ARG A 298 8.07 -8.50 -12.50
CA ARG A 298 7.80 -7.04 -12.56
C ARG A 298 9.04 -6.18 -12.39
N TYR A 299 10.16 -6.74 -11.94
CA TYR A 299 11.38 -6.02 -11.59
C TYR A 299 12.54 -6.43 -12.48
N THR A 300 13.42 -5.47 -12.78
CA THR A 300 14.73 -5.77 -13.36
C THR A 300 15.67 -6.37 -12.32
N GLU A 301 16.76 -6.96 -12.74
CA GLU A 301 17.78 -7.49 -11.83
C GLU A 301 18.36 -6.39 -10.94
N GLU A 302 18.60 -5.20 -11.50
CA GLU A 302 19.09 -4.03 -10.75
C GLU A 302 18.10 -3.57 -9.68
N GLU A 303 16.81 -3.61 -9.98
CA GLU A 303 15.75 -3.30 -9.02
C GLU A 303 15.69 -4.35 -7.90
N ILE A 304 15.82 -5.63 -8.23
CA ILE A 304 15.89 -6.72 -7.24
C ILE A 304 17.11 -6.54 -6.33
N TRP A 305 18.28 -6.20 -6.87
CA TRP A 305 19.45 -5.86 -6.07
C TRP A 305 19.19 -4.64 -5.16
N ALA A 306 18.53 -3.61 -5.68
CA ALA A 306 18.18 -2.43 -4.88
C ALA A 306 17.24 -2.77 -3.73
N LEU A 307 16.24 -3.61 -3.96
CA LEU A 307 15.32 -4.12 -2.95
C LEU A 307 16.02 -4.94 -1.87
N ASN A 308 17.05 -5.71 -2.25
CA ASN A 308 17.83 -6.50 -1.29
C ASN A 308 18.79 -5.66 -0.45
N ARG A 309 19.30 -4.52 -0.95
CA ARG A 309 20.14 -3.60 -0.17
C ARG A 309 19.32 -2.75 0.80
N ARG A 310 18.77 -3.35 1.84
CA ARG A 310 17.83 -2.73 2.78
C ARG A 310 18.24 -2.93 4.23
N VAL A 311 17.65 -2.17 5.11
CA VAL A 311 17.58 -2.45 6.55
C VAL A 311 16.12 -2.71 6.91
N GLU A 312 15.86 -3.70 7.72
CA GLU A 312 14.53 -4.01 8.26
C GLU A 312 14.44 -3.64 9.73
N LEU A 313 13.32 -3.03 10.12
CA LEU A 313 12.92 -2.90 11.51
C LEU A 313 12.11 -4.14 11.89
N VAL A 314 12.60 -4.89 12.87
CA VAL A 314 11.91 -6.06 13.44
C VAL A 314 11.45 -5.73 14.84
N ARG A 315 10.15 -5.92 15.08
CA ARG A 315 9.52 -5.78 16.40
C ARG A 315 9.33 -7.16 17.03
N ARG A 316 9.41 -7.20 18.35
CA ARG A 316 9.15 -8.43 19.14
C ARG A 316 7.87 -8.29 19.93
#